data_f77e8acbba9b03b998d5b8714f0fbe04
#
_entry.id   f77e8acbba9b03b998d5b8714f0fbe04
#
_cell.length_a   1.000
_cell.length_b   1.000
_cell.length_c   1.000
_cell.angle_alpha   90.00
_cell.angle_beta   90.00
_cell.angle_gamma   90.00
#
_symmetry.space_group_name_H-M   'P 1'
#
loop_
_entity.id
_entity.type
_entity.pdbx_description
1 polymer ?
#
loop_
_entity_poly.entity_id
_entity_poly.type
_entity_poly.pdbx_seq_one_letter_code
_entity_poly.pdbx_strand_id
1 'polypeptide(L)'
;MRVLLTSAGLETEEIKACFMDMAGKDMSFVKALFIPTAAIDADAIEVLPKCMNDLLKCGISDKNIDVYDLHAGMEIEKLQQYNVVYLCGGNTRYLLERINATRFNKSLMAYIKDNGLVIGVSAGSLIFSNNLDDNLGLIDTKLDVHCITGEKRGKLTYPLK
;
A
#
# COMPACT_ATOMS: atom_id res chain seq x y z
N MET A 1 15.32 -2.95 -0.52
CA MET A 1 13.89 -2.81 -0.92
C MET A 1 13.02 -3.09 0.31
N ARG A 2 12.11 -2.20 0.64
CA ARG A 2 11.20 -2.31 1.80
C ARG A 2 9.76 -2.15 1.33
N VAL A 3 9.09 -3.27 1.07
CA VAL A 3 7.71 -3.30 0.61
C VAL A 3 6.93 -4.29 1.46
N LEU A 4 5.85 -3.83 2.08
CA LEU A 4 4.92 -4.61 2.89
C LEU A 4 3.59 -4.70 2.14
N LEU A 5 3.24 -5.88 1.68
CA LEU A 5 1.99 -6.14 0.97
C LEU A 5 1.01 -6.86 1.89
N THR A 6 -0.15 -6.26 2.09
CA THR A 6 -1.17 -6.75 3.01
C THR A 6 -2.52 -6.92 2.31
N SER A 7 -3.37 -7.74 2.90
CA SER A 7 -4.73 -7.95 2.42
C SER A 7 -5.70 -6.87 2.88
N ALA A 8 -5.55 -6.41 4.13
CA ALA A 8 -6.53 -5.54 4.77
C ALA A 8 -5.90 -4.47 5.69
N GLY A 9 -4.64 -4.07 5.41
CA GLY A 9 -3.92 -3.04 6.16
C GLY A 9 -3.11 -3.57 7.33
N LEU A 10 -2.92 -2.75 8.35
CA LEU A 10 -2.13 -3.10 9.53
C LEU A 10 -3.02 -3.71 10.63
N GLU A 11 -3.71 -4.82 10.30
CA GLU A 11 -4.78 -5.37 11.15
C GLU A 11 -4.26 -6.09 12.40
N THR A 12 -3.11 -6.76 12.34
CA THR A 12 -2.58 -7.54 13.45
C THR A 12 -1.37 -6.85 14.08
N GLU A 13 -1.10 -7.20 15.34
CA GLU A 13 0.07 -6.65 16.06
C GLU A 13 1.39 -7.07 15.40
N GLU A 14 1.44 -8.27 14.79
CA GLU A 14 2.62 -8.75 14.06
C GLU A 14 2.88 -7.92 12.79
N ILE A 15 1.83 -7.57 12.04
CA ILE A 15 1.95 -6.72 10.84
C ILE A 15 2.38 -5.31 11.25
N LYS A 16 1.81 -4.75 12.33
CA LYS A 16 2.23 -3.44 12.86
C LYS A 16 3.68 -3.46 13.31
N ALA A 17 4.08 -4.49 14.07
CA ALA A 17 5.46 -4.64 14.51
C ALA A 17 6.43 -4.73 13.32
N CYS A 18 6.09 -5.52 12.30
CA CYS A 18 6.86 -5.61 11.07
C CYS A 18 6.98 -4.24 10.37
N PHE A 19 5.89 -3.49 10.25
CA PHE A 19 5.92 -2.15 9.69
C PHE A 19 6.82 -1.20 10.47
N MET A 20 6.71 -1.18 11.80
CA MET A 20 7.51 -0.32 12.67
C MET A 20 9.01 -0.67 12.61
N ASP A 21 9.33 -1.97 12.56
CA ASP A 21 10.70 -2.45 12.36
C ASP A 21 11.25 -2.02 11.00
N MET A 22 10.46 -2.18 9.93
CA MET A 22 10.83 -1.73 8.58
C MET A 22 11.01 -0.20 8.51
N ALA A 23 10.27 0.58 9.27
CA ALA A 23 10.41 2.03 9.34
C ALA A 23 11.76 2.42 9.98
N GLY A 24 12.23 1.64 10.97
CA GLY A 24 13.57 1.74 11.54
C GLY A 24 13.84 3.03 12.29
N LYS A 25 12.80 3.70 12.79
CA LYS A 25 12.88 4.96 13.55
C LYS A 25 11.65 5.13 14.44
N ASP A 26 11.72 6.10 15.35
CA ASP A 26 10.56 6.50 16.15
C ASP A 26 9.42 6.97 15.23
N MET A 27 8.25 6.36 15.39
CA MET A 27 7.09 6.59 14.55
C MET A 27 6.58 8.03 14.59
N SER A 28 6.84 8.76 15.68
CA SER A 28 6.48 10.18 15.79
C SER A 28 7.21 11.08 14.78
N PHE A 29 8.36 10.63 14.26
CA PHE A 29 9.14 11.32 13.22
C PHE A 29 8.89 10.75 11.80
N VAL A 30 8.06 9.72 11.67
CA VAL A 30 7.72 9.16 10.36
C VAL A 30 6.76 10.10 9.64
N LYS A 31 7.09 10.44 8.39
CA LYS A 31 6.23 11.19 7.49
C LYS A 31 5.64 10.23 6.45
N ALA A 32 4.31 10.16 6.36
CA ALA A 32 3.59 9.23 5.50
C ALA A 32 2.88 9.97 4.36
N LEU A 33 2.94 9.39 3.16
CA LEU A 33 2.09 9.75 2.02
C LEU A 33 0.97 8.72 1.91
N PHE A 34 -0.27 9.12 2.19
CA PHE A 34 -1.45 8.29 2.15
C PHE A 34 -2.16 8.46 0.80
N ILE A 35 -2.28 7.38 0.03
CA ILE A 35 -2.85 7.40 -1.31
C ILE A 35 -4.17 6.61 -1.34
N PRO A 36 -5.34 7.28 -1.25
CA PRO A 36 -6.65 6.65 -1.23
C PRO A 36 -7.24 6.38 -2.61
N THR A 37 -6.54 6.67 -3.68
CA THR A 37 -7.01 6.72 -5.07
C THR A 37 -7.81 5.49 -5.52
N ALA A 38 -7.49 4.29 -5.01
CA ALA A 38 -8.23 3.07 -5.35
C ALA A 38 -9.66 3.06 -4.82
N ALA A 39 -9.97 3.84 -3.78
CA ALA A 39 -11.26 3.84 -3.09
C ALA A 39 -12.28 4.70 -3.84
N ILE A 40 -12.86 4.18 -4.91
CA ILE A 40 -13.87 4.85 -5.73
C ILE A 40 -15.30 4.36 -5.46
N ASP A 41 -15.46 3.20 -4.86
CA ASP A 41 -16.74 2.62 -4.49
C ASP A 41 -17.08 2.93 -3.03
N ALA A 42 -18.36 2.96 -2.67
CA ALA A 42 -18.83 3.31 -1.33
C ALA A 42 -18.18 2.46 -0.24
N ASP A 43 -18.11 1.14 -0.43
CA ASP A 43 -17.52 0.20 0.53
C ASP A 43 -16.02 0.47 0.74
N ALA A 44 -15.29 0.78 -0.33
CA ALA A 44 -13.86 1.10 -0.25
C ALA A 44 -13.62 2.45 0.44
N ILE A 45 -14.48 3.44 0.19
CA ILE A 45 -14.42 4.76 0.84
C ILE A 45 -14.67 4.63 2.34
N GLU A 46 -15.63 3.80 2.75
CA GLU A 46 -15.98 3.58 4.16
C GLU A 46 -14.80 2.99 4.97
N VAL A 47 -13.89 2.27 4.32
CA VAL A 47 -12.71 1.67 4.98
C VAL A 47 -11.55 2.66 5.14
N LEU A 48 -11.50 3.78 4.42
CA LEU A 48 -10.39 4.74 4.48
C LEU A 48 -10.08 5.26 5.89
N PRO A 49 -11.07 5.61 6.74
CA PRO A 49 -10.79 6.02 8.11
C PRO A 49 -10.07 4.94 8.94
N LYS A 50 -10.37 3.65 8.71
CA LYS A 50 -9.67 2.54 9.36
C LYS A 50 -8.20 2.51 8.92
N CYS A 51 -7.93 2.61 7.62
CA CYS A 51 -6.56 2.63 7.09
C CYS A 51 -5.75 3.81 7.64
N MET A 52 -6.35 4.99 7.71
CA MET A 52 -5.73 6.17 8.33
C MET A 52 -5.43 5.92 9.82
N ASN A 53 -6.39 5.36 10.54
CA ASN A 53 -6.27 5.06 11.96
C ASN A 53 -5.21 3.99 12.25
N ASP A 54 -4.93 3.07 11.32
CA ASP A 54 -3.85 2.11 11.45
C ASP A 54 -2.47 2.80 11.53
N LEU A 55 -2.24 3.83 10.73
CA LEU A 55 -1.02 4.65 10.80
C LEU A 55 -0.92 5.44 12.10
N LEU A 56 -2.03 6.05 12.53
CA LEU A 56 -2.10 6.80 13.79
C LEU A 56 -1.82 5.90 14.99
N LYS A 57 -2.38 4.70 15.02
CA LYS A 57 -2.14 3.71 16.10
C LYS A 57 -0.70 3.20 16.16
N CYS A 58 0.02 3.22 15.04
CA CYS A 58 1.44 2.96 15.03
C CYS A 58 2.29 4.11 15.57
N GLY A 59 1.69 5.26 15.91
CA GLY A 59 2.36 6.41 16.50
C GLY A 59 2.74 7.51 15.52
N ILE A 60 2.33 7.42 14.26
CA ILE A 60 2.53 8.51 13.29
C ILE A 60 1.56 9.64 13.64
N SER A 61 2.08 10.86 13.78
CA SER A 61 1.24 12.04 14.01
C SER A 61 0.39 12.36 12.79
N ASP A 62 -0.86 12.79 13.00
CA ASP A 62 -1.75 13.28 11.95
C ASP A 62 -1.12 14.37 11.08
N LYS A 63 -0.33 15.25 11.70
CA LYS A 63 0.43 16.33 11.03
C LYS A 63 1.52 15.81 10.07
N ASN A 64 1.90 14.56 10.22
CA ASN A 64 2.91 13.88 9.41
C ASN A 64 2.30 12.98 8.33
N ILE A 65 0.98 13.02 8.14
CA ILE A 65 0.28 12.23 7.11
C ILE A 65 -0.29 13.18 6.07
N ASP A 66 0.31 13.18 4.88
CA ASP A 66 -0.21 13.91 3.74
C ASP A 66 -1.06 12.97 2.89
N VAL A 67 -2.25 13.44 2.47
CA VAL A 67 -3.15 12.69 1.57
C VAL A 67 -2.92 13.13 0.14
N TYR A 68 -2.78 12.17 -0.78
CA TYR A 68 -2.55 12.43 -2.19
C TYR A 68 -3.31 11.46 -3.09
N ASP A 69 -4.19 11.97 -3.93
CA ASP A 69 -5.14 11.18 -4.75
C ASP A 69 -4.66 10.87 -6.17
N LEU A 70 -3.41 11.09 -6.49
CA LEU A 70 -2.83 10.91 -7.83
C LEU A 70 -3.54 11.75 -8.92
N HIS A 71 -3.96 12.97 -8.59
CA HIS A 71 -4.51 13.91 -9.57
C HIS A 71 -3.46 14.39 -10.58
N ALA A 72 -2.19 14.37 -10.21
CA ALA A 72 -1.02 14.69 -11.04
C ALA A 72 0.13 13.73 -10.75
N GLY A 73 1.23 13.84 -11.48
CA GLY A 73 2.48 13.16 -11.14
C GLY A 73 3.14 13.78 -9.90
N MET A 74 4.04 13.04 -9.29
CA MET A 74 4.90 13.52 -8.22
C MET A 74 6.34 13.13 -8.55
N GLU A 75 7.23 14.12 -8.60
CA GLU A 75 8.64 13.87 -8.84
C GLU A 75 9.30 13.12 -7.69
N ILE A 76 10.36 12.38 -7.99
CA ILE A 76 11.04 11.52 -7.00
C ILE A 76 11.58 12.33 -5.81
N GLU A 77 12.09 13.53 -6.04
CA GLU A 77 12.65 14.39 -4.99
C GLU A 77 11.59 14.79 -3.96
N LYS A 78 10.34 14.98 -4.39
CA LYS A 78 9.21 15.23 -3.49
C LYS A 78 8.80 13.96 -2.77
N LEU A 79 8.76 12.82 -3.47
CA LEU A 79 8.39 11.55 -2.89
C LEU A 79 9.40 11.09 -1.82
N GLN A 80 10.69 11.37 -2.01
CA GLN A 80 11.75 11.06 -1.04
C GLN A 80 11.66 11.84 0.28
N GLN A 81 10.81 12.86 0.36
CA GLN A 81 10.54 13.56 1.63
C GLN A 81 9.67 12.74 2.59
N TYR A 82 9.03 11.68 2.09
CA TYR A 82 8.23 10.76 2.90
C TYR A 82 9.05 9.54 3.29
N ASN A 83 8.81 9.05 4.51
CA ASN A 83 9.42 7.83 5.03
C ASN A 83 8.66 6.58 4.62
N VAL A 84 7.35 6.72 4.37
CA VAL A 84 6.47 5.65 3.92
C VAL A 84 5.43 6.16 2.91
N VAL A 85 5.15 5.35 1.91
CA VAL A 85 4.02 5.50 0.98
C VAL A 85 3.01 4.41 1.30
N TYR A 86 1.77 4.81 1.60
CA TYR A 86 0.67 3.90 1.92
C TYR A 86 -0.37 3.92 0.80
N LEU A 87 -0.49 2.82 0.06
CA LEU A 87 -1.43 2.65 -1.05
C LEU A 87 -2.66 1.90 -0.54
N CYS A 88 -3.81 2.57 -0.51
CA CYS A 88 -5.06 2.00 -0.03
C CYS A 88 -5.66 0.95 -0.97
N GLY A 89 -6.59 0.16 -0.42
CA GLY A 89 -7.42 -0.79 -1.16
C GLY A 89 -8.55 -0.13 -1.95
N GLY A 90 -9.23 -0.93 -2.77
CA GLY A 90 -10.35 -0.53 -3.62
C GLY A 90 -10.23 -1.10 -5.03
N ASN A 91 -10.44 -0.29 -6.05
CA ASN A 91 -10.37 -0.70 -7.45
C ASN A 91 -8.93 -0.73 -7.96
N THR A 92 -8.41 -1.94 -8.18
CA THR A 92 -7.02 -2.16 -8.62
C THR A 92 -6.74 -1.58 -10.00
N ARG A 93 -7.67 -1.74 -10.95
CA ARG A 93 -7.50 -1.24 -12.32
C ARG A 93 -7.45 0.28 -12.34
N TYR A 94 -8.37 0.93 -11.65
CA TYR A 94 -8.40 2.39 -11.55
C TYR A 94 -7.12 2.95 -10.91
N LEU A 95 -6.65 2.34 -9.82
CA LEU A 95 -5.40 2.74 -9.18
C LEU A 95 -4.23 2.65 -10.16
N LEU A 96 -4.11 1.54 -10.88
CA LEU A 96 -3.03 1.33 -11.84
C LEU A 96 -3.09 2.29 -13.02
N GLU A 97 -4.29 2.55 -13.55
CA GLU A 97 -4.51 3.58 -14.58
C GLU A 97 -4.03 4.97 -14.11
N ARG A 98 -4.39 5.37 -12.89
CA ARG A 98 -3.96 6.66 -12.33
C ARG A 98 -2.46 6.75 -12.14
N ILE A 99 -1.85 5.70 -11.58
CA ILE A 99 -0.40 5.59 -11.38
C ILE A 99 0.34 5.72 -12.72
N ASN A 100 -0.13 5.04 -13.77
CA ASN A 100 0.51 5.04 -15.09
C ASN A 100 0.24 6.36 -15.84
N ALA A 101 -0.99 6.86 -15.85
CA ALA A 101 -1.37 8.11 -16.52
C ALA A 101 -0.63 9.33 -15.97
N THR A 102 -0.40 9.38 -14.67
CA THR A 102 0.36 10.45 -14.00
C THR A 102 1.88 10.24 -14.03
N ARG A 103 2.35 9.10 -14.55
CA ARG A 103 3.75 8.67 -14.50
C ARG A 103 4.30 8.48 -13.08
N PHE A 104 3.42 8.42 -12.08
CA PHE A 104 3.81 8.16 -10.69
C PHE A 104 4.50 6.80 -10.53
N ASN A 105 4.22 5.83 -11.42
CA ASN A 105 4.91 4.54 -11.49
C ASN A 105 6.44 4.69 -11.52
N LYS A 106 6.97 5.68 -12.25
CA LYS A 106 8.42 5.92 -12.34
C LYS A 106 9.00 6.37 -11.00
N SER A 107 8.39 7.36 -10.37
CA SER A 107 8.82 7.87 -9.06
C SER A 107 8.65 6.83 -7.97
N LEU A 108 7.54 6.08 -7.96
CA LEU A 108 7.29 5.02 -6.99
C LEU A 108 8.31 3.90 -7.10
N MET A 109 8.61 3.43 -8.32
CA MET A 109 9.61 2.38 -8.52
C MET A 109 11.04 2.86 -8.22
N ALA A 110 11.37 4.11 -8.50
CA ALA A 110 12.64 4.71 -8.10
C ALA A 110 12.74 4.82 -6.57
N TYR A 111 11.68 5.25 -5.90
CA TYR A 111 11.58 5.32 -4.44
C TYR A 111 11.80 3.94 -3.79
N ILE A 112 11.19 2.89 -4.32
CA ILE A 112 11.37 1.50 -3.84
C ILE A 112 12.83 1.04 -4.04
N LYS A 113 13.42 1.34 -5.20
CA LYS A 113 14.83 0.98 -5.49
C LYS A 113 15.81 1.70 -4.57
N ASP A 114 15.49 2.93 -4.19
CA ASP A 114 16.26 3.74 -3.23
C ASP A 114 15.91 3.43 -1.77
N ASN A 115 15.40 2.23 -1.53
CA ASN A 115 15.05 1.71 -0.21
C ASN A 115 13.94 2.49 0.52
N GLY A 116 13.07 3.18 -0.20
CA GLY A 116 11.83 3.73 0.35
C GLY A 116 10.89 2.64 0.84
N LEU A 117 10.11 2.92 1.88
CA LEU A 117 9.15 1.98 2.44
C LEU A 117 7.77 2.18 1.79
N VAL A 118 7.22 1.11 1.23
CA VAL A 118 5.87 1.12 0.66
C VAL A 118 5.00 0.09 1.36
N ILE A 119 3.79 0.49 1.72
CA ILE A 119 2.72 -0.41 2.17
C ILE A 119 1.66 -0.46 1.08
N GLY A 120 1.35 -1.64 0.59
CA GLY A 120 0.20 -1.89 -0.26
C GLY A 120 -0.90 -2.61 0.51
N VAL A 121 -2.15 -2.17 0.34
CA VAL A 121 -3.33 -2.80 0.95
C VAL A 121 -4.26 -3.27 -0.15
N SER A 122 -4.60 -4.56 -0.18
CA SER A 122 -5.53 -5.14 -1.18
C SER A 122 -5.17 -4.70 -2.62
N ALA A 123 -5.94 -3.80 -3.24
CA ALA A 123 -5.63 -3.22 -4.55
C ALA A 123 -4.22 -2.63 -4.62
N GLY A 124 -3.77 -1.93 -3.56
CA GLY A 124 -2.42 -1.38 -3.44
C GLY A 124 -1.32 -2.45 -3.38
N SER A 125 -1.66 -3.69 -3.02
CA SER A 125 -0.76 -4.85 -3.12
C SER A 125 -0.76 -5.45 -4.52
N LEU A 126 -1.95 -5.58 -5.11
CA LEU A 126 -2.15 -6.28 -6.39
C LEU A 126 -1.49 -5.57 -7.58
N ILE A 127 -1.29 -4.25 -7.51
CA ILE A 127 -0.62 -3.49 -8.59
C ILE A 127 0.85 -3.88 -8.78
N PHE A 128 1.47 -4.52 -7.79
CA PHE A 128 2.87 -4.97 -7.85
C PHE A 128 3.06 -6.37 -8.39
N SER A 129 1.98 -7.11 -8.64
CA SER A 129 1.97 -8.52 -8.97
C SER A 129 1.33 -8.80 -10.33
N ASN A 130 1.49 -10.01 -10.85
CA ASN A 130 0.95 -10.43 -12.16
C ASN A 130 -0.57 -10.62 -12.18
N ASN A 131 -1.33 -9.87 -11.35
CA ASN A 131 -2.79 -9.88 -11.36
C ASN A 131 -3.38 -9.10 -12.55
N LEU A 132 -2.66 -8.09 -13.05
CA LEU A 132 -3.01 -7.29 -14.22
C LEU A 132 -1.81 -7.22 -15.17
N ASP A 133 -2.06 -7.10 -16.47
CA ASP A 133 -1.01 -7.13 -17.51
C ASP A 133 -0.09 -5.90 -17.46
N ASP A 134 -0.62 -4.73 -17.07
CA ASP A 134 0.07 -3.46 -16.97
C ASP A 134 0.58 -3.13 -15.54
N ASN A 135 0.78 -4.17 -14.72
CA ASN A 135 1.26 -4.07 -13.34
C ASN A 135 2.66 -3.46 -13.22
N LEU A 136 3.10 -3.18 -11.99
CA LEU A 136 4.41 -2.56 -11.73
C LEU A 136 5.59 -3.55 -11.73
N GLY A 137 5.35 -4.84 -11.93
CA GLY A 137 6.37 -5.85 -12.16
C GLY A 137 7.33 -6.11 -11.00
N LEU A 138 6.88 -5.94 -9.76
CA LEU A 138 7.71 -6.17 -8.58
C LEU A 138 7.74 -7.66 -8.18
N ILE A 139 6.62 -8.35 -8.40
CA ILE A 139 6.41 -9.76 -8.04
C ILE A 139 5.94 -10.53 -9.26
N ASP A 140 6.69 -11.56 -9.64
CA ASP A 140 6.38 -12.41 -10.81
C ASP A 140 5.45 -13.58 -10.43
N THR A 141 4.37 -13.26 -9.72
CA THR A 141 3.29 -14.20 -9.41
C THR A 141 2.00 -13.44 -9.13
N LYS A 142 0.87 -14.14 -9.13
CA LYS A 142 -0.41 -13.58 -8.70
C LYS A 142 -0.52 -13.62 -7.19
N LEU A 143 -1.12 -12.58 -6.63
CA LEU A 143 -1.47 -12.48 -5.22
C LEU A 143 -2.97 -12.67 -5.05
N ASP A 144 -3.37 -13.38 -4.01
CA ASP A 144 -4.74 -13.43 -3.53
C ASP A 144 -4.87 -12.57 -2.27
N VAL A 145 -5.89 -11.72 -2.24
CA VAL A 145 -6.24 -10.89 -1.09
C VAL A 145 -7.59 -11.31 -0.51
N HIS A 146 -7.87 -10.92 0.72
CA HIS A 146 -9.10 -11.26 1.46
C HIS A 146 -9.35 -12.77 1.54
N CYS A 147 -8.27 -13.54 1.78
CA CYS A 147 -8.34 -14.98 1.93
C CYS A 147 -8.92 -15.36 3.29
N ILE A 148 -9.91 -16.25 3.28
CA ILE A 148 -10.50 -16.79 4.50
C ILE A 148 -9.76 -18.09 4.87
N THR A 149 -9.36 -18.21 6.13
CA THR A 149 -8.69 -19.41 6.64
C THR A 149 -9.52 -20.67 6.35
N GLY A 150 -8.89 -21.69 5.76
CA GLY A 150 -9.56 -22.92 5.33
C GLY A 150 -10.29 -22.83 3.99
N GLU A 151 -10.35 -21.64 3.36
CA GLU A 151 -10.93 -21.47 2.04
C GLU A 151 -10.07 -22.16 0.97
N LYS A 152 -10.74 -22.75 -0.02
CA LYS A 152 -10.09 -23.28 -1.23
C LYS A 152 -10.33 -22.35 -2.40
N ARG A 153 -9.24 -21.88 -3.02
CA ARG A 153 -9.26 -21.14 -4.30
C ARG A 153 -8.45 -21.92 -5.33
N GLY A 154 -9.14 -22.56 -6.26
CA GLY A 154 -8.48 -23.45 -7.21
C GLY A 154 -7.81 -24.64 -6.52
N LYS A 155 -6.49 -24.81 -6.73
CA LYS A 155 -5.69 -25.88 -6.10
C LYS A 155 -5.11 -25.50 -4.73
N LEU A 156 -5.22 -24.23 -4.32
CA LEU A 156 -4.66 -23.73 -3.07
C LEU A 156 -5.68 -23.89 -1.94
N THR A 157 -5.20 -24.35 -0.79
CA THR A 157 -5.96 -24.36 0.47
C THR A 157 -5.22 -23.46 1.45
N TYR A 158 -5.89 -22.44 1.95
CA TYR A 158 -5.30 -21.54 2.94
C TYR A 158 -5.27 -22.25 4.30
N PRO A 159 -4.09 -22.35 4.96
CA PRO A 159 -3.96 -23.11 6.20
C PRO A 159 -4.85 -22.51 7.29
N LEU A 160 -5.37 -23.41 8.13
CA LEU A 160 -5.97 -23.02 9.40
C LEU A 160 -4.85 -22.46 10.28
N LYS A 161 -5.09 -21.28 10.88
CA LYS A 161 -4.18 -20.71 11.90
C LYS A 161 -4.21 -21.54 13.16
#